data_0e981d1845ec5536b450a893fc81d14c
#
_entry.id   0e981d1845ec5536b450a893fc81d14c
#
_cell.length_a   1.000
_cell.length_b   1.000
_cell.length_c   1.000
_cell.angle_alpha   90.00
_cell.angle_beta   90.00
_cell.angle_gamma   90.00
#
_symmetry.space_group_name_H-M   'P 1'
#
loop_
_entity.id
_entity.type
_entity.pdbx_description
1 polymer ?
#
loop_
_entity_poly.entity_id
_entity_poly.type
_entity_poly.pdbx_seq_one_letter_code
_entity_poly.pdbx_strand_id
1 'polypeptide(L)'
;MALPDMHRAEPIPAEAEAAIAALLQSGDLFRYTAAKDAPVSLLEVEFAQMMGSEYALAVSSCSAALFLSLLALDLPKEASVLIPGFTFAAVPSAVIHAGCKPVLCEVGENYRVDLEDFAAKLPGVQAVIISHMRGHTSDMDAIMALCEVADVPVIEDAAHSLGTLWQGRKI
;
A
#
# COMPACT_ATOMS: atom_id res chain seq x y z
N MET A 1 -6.73 -28.98 14.32
CA MET A 1 -7.43 -28.16 13.33
C MET A 1 -6.61 -28.21 12.05
N ALA A 2 -7.16 -28.65 10.92
CA ALA A 2 -6.43 -28.67 9.67
C ALA A 2 -6.20 -27.24 9.20
N LEU A 3 -5.01 -26.96 8.67
CA LEU A 3 -4.72 -25.65 8.06
C LEU A 3 -5.62 -25.47 6.81
N PRO A 4 -6.09 -24.23 6.54
CA PRO A 4 -6.85 -23.97 5.32
C PRO A 4 -5.97 -24.23 4.09
N ASP A 5 -6.58 -24.73 3.03
CA ASP A 5 -5.92 -24.88 1.73
C ASP A 5 -5.74 -23.49 1.10
N MET A 6 -4.53 -22.96 1.20
CA MET A 6 -4.18 -21.64 0.69
C MET A 6 -4.17 -21.53 -0.85
N HIS A 7 -4.32 -22.67 -1.54
CA HIS A 7 -4.41 -22.72 -3.01
C HIS A 7 -5.83 -22.85 -3.53
N ARG A 8 -6.80 -23.01 -2.63
CA ARG A 8 -8.21 -23.12 -3.02
C ARG A 8 -8.73 -21.75 -3.46
N ALA A 9 -9.21 -21.66 -4.70
CA ALA A 9 -9.93 -20.49 -5.15
C ALA A 9 -11.22 -20.29 -4.33
N GLU A 10 -11.46 -19.08 -3.86
CA GLU A 10 -12.72 -18.72 -3.23
C GLU A 10 -13.72 -18.25 -4.28
N PRO A 11 -14.95 -18.79 -4.30
CA PRO A 11 -15.98 -18.34 -5.22
C PRO A 11 -16.43 -16.92 -4.86
N ILE A 12 -16.84 -16.17 -5.88
CA ILE A 12 -17.50 -14.88 -5.67
C ILE A 12 -18.86 -15.14 -4.98
N PRO A 13 -19.22 -14.43 -3.91
CA PRO A 13 -20.52 -14.54 -3.27
C PRO A 13 -21.68 -14.26 -4.25
N ALA A 14 -22.78 -14.96 -4.10
CA ALA A 14 -23.92 -14.84 -5.01
C ALA A 14 -24.48 -13.42 -5.08
N GLU A 15 -24.44 -12.68 -3.97
CA GLU A 15 -24.86 -11.28 -3.90
C GLU A 15 -23.95 -10.38 -4.75
N ALA A 16 -22.66 -10.63 -4.74
CA ALA A 16 -21.68 -9.89 -5.54
C ALA A 16 -21.83 -10.25 -7.04
N GLU A 17 -22.10 -11.51 -7.36
CA GLU A 17 -22.38 -11.94 -8.75
C GLU A 17 -23.60 -11.21 -9.31
N ALA A 18 -24.69 -11.14 -8.55
CA ALA A 18 -25.90 -10.43 -8.95
C ALA A 18 -25.66 -8.92 -9.13
N ALA A 19 -24.92 -8.30 -8.24
CA ALA A 19 -24.57 -6.88 -8.31
C ALA A 19 -23.69 -6.56 -9.54
N ILE A 20 -22.71 -7.42 -9.84
CA ILE A 20 -21.87 -7.30 -11.05
C ILE A 20 -22.72 -7.42 -12.32
N ALA A 21 -23.63 -8.41 -12.37
CA ALA A 21 -24.50 -8.59 -13.53
C ALA A 21 -25.41 -7.36 -13.75
N ALA A 22 -25.98 -6.81 -12.70
CA ALA A 22 -26.81 -5.60 -12.77
C ALA A 22 -26.00 -4.38 -13.26
N LEU A 23 -24.78 -4.20 -12.74
CA LEU A 23 -23.87 -3.13 -13.16
C LEU A 23 -23.52 -3.24 -14.65
N LEU A 24 -23.17 -4.42 -15.12
CA LEU A 24 -22.87 -4.67 -16.54
C LEU A 24 -24.08 -4.39 -17.44
N GLN A 25 -25.29 -4.76 -16.99
CA GLN A 25 -26.53 -4.51 -17.74
C GLN A 25 -26.89 -3.02 -17.79
N SER A 26 -26.57 -2.27 -16.75
CA SER A 26 -26.82 -0.81 -16.72
C SER A 26 -25.93 -0.04 -17.70
N GLY A 27 -24.74 -0.56 -18.03
CA GLY A 27 -23.72 0.12 -18.82
C GLY A 27 -23.06 1.31 -18.11
N ASP A 28 -23.41 1.59 -16.85
CA ASP A 28 -22.83 2.68 -16.06
C ASP A 28 -21.50 2.22 -15.43
N LEU A 29 -20.47 2.16 -16.28
CA LEU A 29 -19.13 1.70 -15.93
C LEU A 29 -18.11 2.84 -15.85
N PHE A 30 -18.57 4.09 -15.99
CA PHE A 30 -17.69 5.22 -16.16
C PHE A 30 -17.42 5.93 -14.82
N ARG A 31 -16.19 5.80 -14.33
CA ARG A 31 -15.76 6.38 -13.04
C ARG A 31 -16.06 7.87 -12.90
N TYR A 32 -15.92 8.67 -13.98
CA TYR A 32 -16.10 10.12 -13.95
C TYR A 32 -17.54 10.56 -13.71
N THR A 33 -18.49 9.72 -14.09
CA THR A 33 -19.93 9.99 -13.94
C THR A 33 -20.54 9.20 -12.81
N ALA A 34 -19.72 8.42 -12.07
CA ALA A 34 -20.20 7.58 -10.99
C ALA A 34 -20.92 8.42 -9.93
N ALA A 35 -22.13 8.02 -9.59
CA ALA A 35 -22.90 8.61 -8.53
C ALA A 35 -22.25 8.35 -7.16
N LYS A 36 -22.65 9.10 -6.13
CA LYS A 36 -22.10 8.93 -4.76
C LYS A 36 -22.43 7.56 -4.16
N ASP A 37 -23.48 6.91 -4.64
CA ASP A 37 -23.93 5.57 -4.26
C ASP A 37 -23.47 4.47 -5.23
N ALA A 38 -22.64 4.81 -6.22
CA ALA A 38 -22.01 3.81 -7.08
C ALA A 38 -21.10 2.88 -6.27
N PRO A 39 -21.00 1.58 -6.63
CA PRO A 39 -20.22 0.60 -5.86
C PRO A 39 -18.79 1.04 -5.54
N VAL A 40 -18.11 1.68 -6.49
CA VAL A 40 -16.73 2.16 -6.26
C VAL A 40 -16.68 3.32 -5.27
N SER A 41 -17.64 4.24 -5.31
CA SER A 41 -17.72 5.37 -4.38
C SER A 41 -18.02 4.89 -2.96
N LEU A 42 -18.92 3.91 -2.81
CA LEU A 42 -19.22 3.29 -1.53
C LEU A 42 -18.01 2.54 -0.97
N LEU A 43 -17.31 1.76 -1.80
CA LEU A 43 -16.08 1.08 -1.41
C LEU A 43 -15.05 2.06 -0.84
N GLU A 44 -14.81 3.18 -1.50
CA GLU A 44 -13.85 4.17 -1.04
C GLU A 44 -14.22 4.80 0.30
N VAL A 45 -15.49 5.13 0.48
CA VAL A 45 -16.00 5.66 1.75
C VAL A 45 -15.86 4.62 2.87
N GLU A 46 -16.31 3.39 2.64
CA GLU A 46 -16.24 2.32 3.62
C GLU A 46 -14.79 1.95 3.96
N PHE A 47 -13.91 1.91 2.96
CA PHE A 47 -12.50 1.61 3.16
C PHE A 47 -11.79 2.73 3.96
N ALA A 48 -12.04 3.99 3.63
CA ALA A 48 -11.52 5.12 4.38
C ALA A 48 -11.97 5.05 5.85
N GLN A 49 -13.25 4.79 6.10
CA GLN A 49 -13.78 4.61 7.46
C GLN A 49 -13.14 3.42 8.17
N MET A 50 -13.00 2.29 7.47
CA MET A 50 -12.37 1.09 8.03
C MET A 50 -10.92 1.36 8.44
N MET A 51 -10.16 2.10 7.63
CA MET A 51 -8.75 2.40 7.88
C MET A 51 -8.54 3.59 8.82
N GLY A 52 -9.58 4.41 9.05
CA GLY A 52 -9.46 5.65 9.81
C GLY A 52 -8.75 6.77 9.05
N SER A 53 -8.72 6.67 7.71
CA SER A 53 -8.18 7.71 6.83
C SER A 53 -9.28 8.68 6.40
N GLU A 54 -8.90 9.89 5.99
CA GLU A 54 -9.85 10.89 5.48
C GLU A 54 -10.37 10.50 4.09
N TYR A 55 -9.51 9.93 3.28
CA TYR A 55 -9.82 9.54 1.89
C TYR A 55 -9.31 8.15 1.57
N ALA A 56 -9.95 7.51 0.59
CA ALA A 56 -9.44 6.34 -0.11
C ALA A 56 -9.71 6.49 -1.61
N LEU A 57 -8.82 5.96 -2.42
CA LEU A 57 -8.96 5.92 -3.88
C LEU A 57 -8.78 4.48 -4.36
N ALA A 58 -9.81 3.92 -4.95
CA ALA A 58 -9.74 2.60 -5.58
C ALA A 58 -9.02 2.69 -6.93
N VAL A 59 -8.02 1.84 -7.10
CA VAL A 59 -7.22 1.73 -8.33
C VAL A 59 -7.13 0.28 -8.78
N SER A 60 -6.61 0.04 -9.98
CA SER A 60 -6.63 -1.28 -10.62
C SER A 60 -5.73 -2.35 -9.98
N SER A 61 -4.73 -1.93 -9.18
CA SER A 61 -3.80 -2.84 -8.50
C SER A 61 -2.99 -2.11 -7.43
N CYS A 62 -2.40 -2.86 -6.48
CA CYS A 62 -1.43 -2.31 -5.53
C CYS A 62 -0.22 -1.69 -6.23
N SER A 63 0.25 -2.28 -7.34
CA SER A 63 1.33 -1.69 -8.14
C SER A 63 0.96 -0.31 -8.68
N ALA A 64 -0.29 -0.12 -9.13
CA ALA A 64 -0.80 1.18 -9.54
C ALA A 64 -0.90 2.14 -8.34
N ALA A 65 -1.33 1.66 -7.18
CA ALA A 65 -1.40 2.46 -5.96
C ALA A 65 -0.02 3.01 -5.55
N LEU A 66 1.00 2.15 -5.51
CA LEU A 66 2.38 2.54 -5.19
C LEU A 66 2.93 3.59 -6.19
N PHE A 67 2.72 3.35 -7.47
CA PHE A 67 3.15 4.28 -8.52
C PHE A 67 2.46 5.63 -8.39
N LEU A 68 1.14 5.66 -8.22
CA LEU A 68 0.36 6.90 -8.09
C LEU A 68 0.68 7.63 -6.79
N SER A 69 0.94 6.93 -5.69
CA SER A 69 1.37 7.53 -4.43
C SER A 69 2.70 8.27 -4.58
N LEU A 70 3.67 7.66 -5.29
CA LEU A 70 4.95 8.32 -5.59
C LEU A 70 4.77 9.55 -6.48
N LEU A 71 3.91 9.48 -7.52
CA LEU A 71 3.62 10.62 -8.37
C LEU A 71 2.94 11.75 -7.59
N ALA A 72 2.05 11.43 -6.65
CA ALA A 72 1.34 12.39 -5.82
C ALA A 72 2.27 13.17 -4.86
N LEU A 73 3.44 12.62 -4.53
CA LEU A 73 4.47 13.31 -3.74
C LEU A 73 5.22 14.38 -4.52
N ASP A 74 5.06 14.44 -5.85
CA ASP A 74 5.74 15.41 -6.75
C ASP A 74 7.25 15.51 -6.50
N LEU A 75 7.89 14.36 -6.36
CA LEU A 75 9.32 14.27 -6.05
C LEU A 75 10.19 14.78 -7.21
N PRO A 76 11.36 15.34 -6.93
CA PRO A 76 12.32 15.71 -7.95
C PRO A 76 12.70 14.52 -8.84
N LYS A 77 13.02 14.77 -10.10
CA LYS A 77 13.53 13.72 -10.99
C LYS A 77 14.76 13.06 -10.37
N GLU A 78 14.80 11.72 -10.45
CA GLU A 78 15.89 10.90 -9.86
C GLU A 78 15.97 10.96 -8.32
N ALA A 79 14.91 11.42 -7.64
CA ALA A 79 14.81 11.36 -6.20
C ALA A 79 15.09 9.94 -5.68
N SER A 80 15.81 9.84 -4.57
CA SER A 80 16.07 8.57 -3.90
C SER A 80 14.88 8.19 -3.03
N VAL A 81 14.40 6.95 -3.17
CA VAL A 81 13.33 6.37 -2.36
C VAL A 81 13.86 5.16 -1.62
N LEU A 82 13.84 5.20 -0.29
CA LEU A 82 14.31 4.10 0.56
C LEU A 82 13.24 3.02 0.64
N ILE A 83 13.61 1.78 0.34
CA ILE A 83 12.72 0.63 0.33
C ILE A 83 13.37 -0.58 1.01
N PRO A 84 12.61 -1.51 1.62
CA PRO A 84 13.18 -2.75 2.16
C PRO A 84 13.82 -3.60 1.06
N GLY A 85 14.97 -4.22 1.34
CA GLY A 85 15.64 -5.14 0.42
C GLY A 85 14.86 -6.45 0.20
N PHE A 86 13.97 -6.82 1.14
CA PHE A 86 13.01 -7.92 0.99
C PHE A 86 11.62 -7.36 0.77
N THR A 87 11.23 -7.27 -0.48
CA THR A 87 9.90 -6.78 -0.91
C THR A 87 9.48 -7.44 -2.21
N PHE A 88 8.22 -7.23 -2.61
CA PHE A 88 7.75 -7.65 -3.93
C PHE A 88 8.32 -6.74 -5.03
N ALA A 89 8.66 -7.32 -6.18
CA ALA A 89 9.29 -6.60 -7.29
C ALA A 89 8.50 -5.37 -7.79
N ALA A 90 7.20 -5.27 -7.51
CA ALA A 90 6.40 -4.11 -7.84
C ALA A 90 6.86 -2.83 -7.12
N VAL A 91 7.42 -2.95 -5.91
CA VAL A 91 7.88 -1.79 -5.13
C VAL A 91 9.04 -1.07 -5.82
N PRO A 92 10.22 -1.71 -6.07
CA PRO A 92 11.29 -1.06 -6.82
C PRO A 92 10.86 -0.68 -8.25
N SER A 93 9.97 -1.46 -8.89
CA SER A 93 9.45 -1.12 -10.22
C SER A 93 8.63 0.17 -10.19
N ALA A 94 7.75 0.37 -9.20
CA ALA A 94 6.98 1.61 -9.04
C ALA A 94 7.90 2.82 -8.86
N VAL A 95 8.97 2.68 -8.05
CA VAL A 95 9.97 3.73 -7.85
C VAL A 95 10.63 4.12 -9.17
N ILE A 96 11.10 3.13 -9.94
CA ILE A 96 11.76 3.37 -11.24
C ILE A 96 10.79 4.00 -12.24
N HIS A 97 9.55 3.51 -12.33
CA HIS A 97 8.54 4.06 -13.24
C HIS A 97 8.13 5.49 -12.87
N ALA A 98 8.17 5.84 -11.58
CA ALA A 98 7.97 7.22 -11.13
C ALA A 98 9.16 8.16 -11.44
N GLY A 99 10.22 7.67 -12.09
CA GLY A 99 11.42 8.44 -12.42
C GLY A 99 12.37 8.64 -11.23
N CYS A 100 12.20 7.83 -10.17
CA CYS A 100 12.99 7.85 -8.95
C CYS A 100 14.03 6.71 -8.92
N LYS A 101 14.91 6.73 -7.93
CA LYS A 101 15.95 5.71 -7.69
C LYS A 101 15.67 4.95 -6.39
N PRO A 102 15.51 3.61 -6.44
CA PRO A 102 15.38 2.83 -5.22
C PRO A 102 16.72 2.75 -4.48
N VAL A 103 16.69 2.99 -3.18
CA VAL A 103 17.77 2.74 -2.23
C VAL A 103 17.31 1.59 -1.33
N LEU A 104 18.12 0.55 -1.22
CA LEU A 104 17.75 -0.64 -0.47
C LEU A 104 18.15 -0.52 1.01
N CYS A 105 17.19 -0.82 1.89
CA CYS A 105 17.42 -0.97 3.32
C CYS A 105 17.48 -2.46 3.68
N GLU A 106 18.37 -2.84 4.58
CA GLU A 106 18.44 -4.20 5.09
C GLU A 106 17.18 -4.59 5.87
N VAL A 107 16.94 -5.89 5.92
CA VAL A 107 15.87 -6.49 6.72
C VAL A 107 16.45 -7.58 7.62
N GLY A 108 15.92 -7.68 8.84
CA GLY A 108 16.31 -8.71 9.78
C GLY A 108 15.73 -10.09 9.43
N GLU A 109 16.14 -11.12 10.20
CA GLU A 109 15.66 -12.51 10.05
C GLU A 109 14.12 -12.62 10.25
N ASN A 110 13.50 -11.65 10.88
CA ASN A 110 12.06 -11.54 11.10
C ASN A 110 11.31 -10.84 9.94
N TYR A 111 11.98 -10.58 8.81
CA TYR A 111 11.45 -9.87 7.64
C TYR A 111 11.06 -8.41 7.87
N ARG A 112 11.43 -7.84 9.00
CA ARG A 112 11.22 -6.43 9.33
C ARG A 112 12.42 -5.60 8.94
N VAL A 113 12.18 -4.33 8.69
CA VAL A 113 13.23 -3.35 8.40
C VAL A 113 14.26 -3.33 9.55
N ASP A 114 15.54 -3.37 9.20
CA ASP A 114 16.64 -3.12 10.13
C ASP A 114 16.70 -1.62 10.41
N LEU A 115 16.40 -1.23 11.64
CA LEU A 115 16.30 0.18 12.03
C LEU A 115 17.66 0.89 12.03
N GLU A 116 18.76 0.17 12.27
CA GLU A 116 20.10 0.77 12.27
C GLU A 116 20.49 1.14 10.82
N ASP A 117 20.34 0.20 9.89
CA ASP A 117 20.59 0.43 8.47
C ASP A 117 19.63 1.47 7.88
N PHE A 118 18.35 1.42 8.31
CA PHE A 118 17.35 2.40 7.90
C PHE A 118 17.76 3.81 8.30
N ALA A 119 18.10 4.02 9.58
CA ALA A 119 18.54 5.32 10.09
C ALA A 119 19.81 5.82 9.40
N ALA A 120 20.75 4.92 9.10
CA ALA A 120 21.99 5.26 8.39
C ALA A 120 21.74 5.70 6.93
N LYS A 121 20.73 5.14 6.26
CA LYS A 121 20.38 5.42 4.85
C LYS A 121 19.33 6.52 4.66
N LEU A 122 18.58 6.86 5.71
CA LEU A 122 17.54 7.88 5.65
C LEU A 122 18.05 9.27 5.22
N PRO A 123 19.25 9.73 5.66
CA PRO A 123 19.78 11.01 5.18
C PRO A 123 19.97 11.02 3.66
N GLY A 124 19.34 11.98 2.98
CA GLY A 124 19.46 12.17 1.53
C GLY A 124 18.45 11.41 0.68
N VAL A 125 17.48 10.72 1.28
CA VAL A 125 16.31 10.20 0.55
C VAL A 125 15.15 11.19 0.63
N GLN A 126 14.26 11.14 -0.36
CA GLN A 126 13.11 12.05 -0.49
C GLN A 126 11.78 11.39 -0.18
N ALA A 127 11.73 10.06 -0.11
CA ALA A 127 10.57 9.30 0.32
C ALA A 127 11.00 7.91 0.82
N VAL A 128 10.10 7.27 1.55
CA VAL A 128 10.25 5.91 2.06
C VAL A 128 9.04 5.08 1.63
N ILE A 129 9.26 3.83 1.23
CA ILE A 129 8.19 2.83 1.12
C ILE A 129 8.50 1.71 2.10
N ILE A 130 7.56 1.35 2.96
CA ILE A 130 7.67 0.22 3.89
C ILE A 130 6.71 -0.87 3.45
N SER A 131 7.23 -2.03 3.05
CA SER A 131 6.42 -3.21 2.74
C SER A 131 6.33 -4.13 3.96
N HIS A 132 5.11 -4.45 4.37
CA HIS A 132 4.86 -5.39 5.47
C HIS A 132 4.78 -6.82 4.92
N MET A 133 5.93 -7.33 4.45
CA MET A 133 6.00 -8.62 3.77
C MET A 133 5.50 -9.75 4.64
N ARG A 134 4.61 -10.58 4.07
CA ARG A 134 3.94 -11.71 4.75
C ARG A 134 3.20 -11.33 6.05
N GLY A 135 2.81 -10.06 6.18
CA GLY A 135 2.13 -9.55 7.37
C GLY A 135 3.07 -9.26 8.56
N HIS A 136 4.39 -9.31 8.36
CA HIS A 136 5.36 -8.90 9.39
C HIS A 136 5.49 -7.38 9.38
N THR A 137 4.81 -6.73 10.31
CA THR A 137 4.85 -5.27 10.48
C THR A 137 6.20 -4.85 11.07
N SER A 138 6.88 -3.94 10.40
CA SER A 138 8.08 -3.28 10.95
C SER A 138 7.70 -2.36 12.13
N ASP A 139 8.70 -1.91 12.90
CA ASP A 139 8.46 -0.96 14.00
C ASP A 139 8.09 0.41 13.43
N MET A 140 6.80 0.60 13.18
CA MET A 140 6.30 1.81 12.55
C MET A 140 6.43 3.05 13.44
N ASP A 141 6.39 2.90 14.76
CA ASP A 141 6.58 4.06 15.65
C ASP A 141 8.03 4.59 15.54
N ALA A 142 9.02 3.70 15.52
CA ALA A 142 10.41 4.07 15.33
C ALA A 142 10.68 4.65 13.93
N ILE A 143 10.14 4.02 12.87
CA ILE A 143 10.29 4.47 11.48
C ILE A 143 9.66 5.86 11.31
N MET A 144 8.42 6.05 11.78
CA MET A 144 7.72 7.33 11.65
C MET A 144 8.44 8.44 12.41
N ALA A 145 8.95 8.16 13.62
CA ALA A 145 9.71 9.14 14.39
C ALA A 145 10.99 9.60 13.66
N LEU A 146 11.71 8.66 13.01
CA LEU A 146 12.89 8.99 12.22
C LEU A 146 12.54 9.81 10.98
N CYS A 147 11.47 9.43 10.27
CA CYS A 147 11.03 10.10 9.05
C CYS A 147 10.47 11.50 9.34
N GLU A 148 9.75 11.68 10.45
CA GLU A 148 9.24 12.99 10.88
C GLU A 148 10.39 13.97 11.17
N VAL A 149 11.43 13.53 11.88
CA VAL A 149 12.62 14.37 12.14
C VAL A 149 13.34 14.73 10.83
N ALA A 150 13.34 13.83 9.85
CA ALA A 150 13.99 14.03 8.55
C ALA A 150 13.11 14.78 7.53
N ASP A 151 11.84 15.04 7.86
CA ASP A 151 10.81 15.59 6.93
C ASP A 151 10.66 14.75 5.65
N VAL A 152 10.62 13.41 5.82
CA VAL A 152 10.54 12.44 4.71
C VAL A 152 9.19 11.73 4.75
N PRO A 153 8.38 11.78 3.67
CA PRO A 153 7.09 11.10 3.61
C PRO A 153 7.26 9.58 3.54
N VAL A 154 6.30 8.86 4.15
CA VAL A 154 6.26 7.41 4.20
C VAL A 154 5.03 6.89 3.45
N ILE A 155 5.23 5.90 2.59
CA ILE A 155 4.19 5.10 1.94
C ILE A 155 4.23 3.71 2.56
N GLU A 156 3.10 3.19 3.05
CA GLU A 156 2.99 1.83 3.53
C GLU A 156 2.40 0.91 2.45
N ASP A 157 3.14 -0.13 2.09
CA ASP A 157 2.66 -1.23 1.25
C ASP A 157 2.07 -2.32 2.16
N ALA A 158 0.77 -2.30 2.31
CA ALA A 158 -0.01 -3.19 3.16
C ALA A 158 -0.62 -4.38 2.39
N ALA A 159 -0.12 -4.72 1.19
CA ALA A 159 -0.66 -5.79 0.36
C ALA A 159 -0.81 -7.14 1.08
N HIS A 160 0.08 -7.44 2.04
CA HIS A 160 0.05 -8.65 2.85
C HIS A 160 -0.45 -8.44 4.28
N SER A 161 -0.88 -7.24 4.64
CA SER A 161 -1.16 -6.86 6.02
C SER A 161 -2.53 -6.20 6.23
N LEU A 162 -3.41 -6.21 5.23
CA LEU A 162 -4.76 -5.66 5.36
C LEU A 162 -5.47 -6.24 6.60
N GLY A 163 -5.92 -5.34 7.48
CA GLY A 163 -6.57 -5.69 8.74
C GLY A 163 -5.61 -6.01 9.89
N THR A 164 -4.31 -6.00 9.65
CA THR A 164 -3.30 -6.10 10.72
C THR A 164 -3.32 -4.83 11.57
N LEU A 165 -2.98 -4.99 12.83
CA LEU A 165 -2.89 -3.87 13.76
C LEU A 165 -1.45 -3.71 14.24
N TRP A 166 -0.92 -2.50 14.20
CA TRP A 166 0.27 -2.10 14.92
C TRP A 166 -0.15 -1.34 16.18
N GLN A 167 0.14 -1.90 17.35
CA GLN A 167 -0.24 -1.32 18.65
C GLN A 167 -1.71 -0.86 18.73
N GLY A 168 -2.63 -1.64 18.16
CA GLY A 168 -4.06 -1.36 18.15
C GLY A 168 -4.53 -0.39 17.06
N ARG A 169 -3.64 0.15 16.25
CA ARG A 169 -3.96 0.97 15.06
C ARG A 169 -3.86 0.11 13.80
N LYS A 170 -4.72 0.35 12.84
CA LYS A 170 -4.65 -0.30 11.51
C LYS A 170 -3.47 0.25 10.72
N ILE A 171 -2.87 -0.64 9.94
CA ILE A 171 -1.82 -0.36 8.97
C ILE A 171 -2.34 -0.65 7.58
#